data_cc5a237d549cd2a2c91d90821cbbb1f8
#
_entry.id   cc5a237d549cd2a2c91d90821cbbb1f8
#
_cell.length_a   1.000
_cell.length_b   1.000
_cell.length_c   1.000
_cell.angle_alpha   90.00
_cell.angle_beta   90.00
_cell.angle_gamma   90.00
#
_symmetry.space_group_name_H-M   'P 1'
#
loop_
_entity.id
_entity.type
_entity.pdbx_description
1 polymer ?
#
loop_
_entity_poly.entity_id
_entity_poly.type
_entity_poly.pdbx_seq_one_letter_code
_entity_poly.pdbx_strand_id
1 'polypeptide(L)'
;MKHLLRLFASLVVPAFMLAGVAANSAFAQDKAKDAKAAPAAKAEKGKSTIKVLIDNDKVRVFERTYKPGDTNEEAPTSSYRVNRTLKGGTLERTYPDGKKEKIEVKTGTVRYLEPSKGGKYTVKNIGNTEIVSFVIVLK
;
A
#
# COMPACT_ATOMS: atom_id res chain seq x y z
N MET A 1 51.58 14.07 31.19
CA MET A 1 52.58 14.77 30.34
C MET A 1 51.98 15.09 28.97
N LYS A 2 51.97 16.40 28.68
CA LYS A 2 51.97 17.09 27.35
C LYS A 2 50.72 16.82 26.47
N HIS A 3 49.75 17.73 26.49
CA HIS A 3 49.59 18.92 25.62
C HIS A 3 49.77 18.64 24.13
N LEU A 4 48.69 18.80 23.36
CA LEU A 4 48.73 19.81 22.30
C LEU A 4 47.31 20.13 21.78
N LEU A 5 46.95 21.34 22.07
CA LEU A 5 45.91 22.19 21.51
C LEU A 5 46.32 22.60 20.09
N ARG A 6 45.44 22.50 19.10
CA ARG A 6 45.53 23.34 17.89
C ARG A 6 44.12 23.75 17.41
N LEU A 7 43.85 25.00 17.70
CA LEU A 7 42.97 25.89 16.94
C LEU A 7 43.51 26.10 15.51
N PHE A 8 42.66 26.49 14.63
CA PHE A 8 42.72 27.35 13.44
C PHE A 8 41.79 26.79 12.39
N ALA A 9 41.02 27.49 11.62
CA ALA A 9 40.69 28.91 11.49
C ALA A 9 39.53 28.98 10.51
N SER A 10 38.71 29.96 10.71
CA SER A 10 37.71 30.48 9.75
C SER A 10 38.20 30.53 8.32
N LEU A 11 37.39 30.14 7.36
CA LEU A 11 37.46 30.68 6.01
C LEU A 11 36.09 31.07 5.52
N VAL A 12 36.03 32.33 5.21
CA VAL A 12 34.95 33.18 4.77
C VAL A 12 34.60 32.88 3.32
N VAL A 13 33.33 32.90 3.01
CA VAL A 13 32.57 33.04 1.78
C VAL A 13 33.29 33.67 0.57
N PRO A 14 32.87 33.32 -0.68
CA PRO A 14 32.06 34.33 -1.35
C PRO A 14 30.80 33.80 -2.00
N ALA A 15 29.79 34.66 -1.92
CA ALA A 15 28.56 34.62 -2.69
C ALA A 15 28.88 34.72 -4.18
N PHE A 16 28.39 33.77 -4.97
CA PHE A 16 28.24 33.91 -6.40
C PHE A 16 26.77 34.04 -6.74
N MET A 17 26.37 35.27 -6.98
CA MET A 17 25.16 35.57 -7.75
C MET A 17 25.43 35.17 -9.20
N LEU A 18 24.67 34.28 -9.75
CA LEU A 18 24.49 34.20 -11.19
C LEU A 18 22.98 34.18 -11.48
N ALA A 19 22.57 35.27 -12.08
CA ALA A 19 21.24 35.46 -12.64
C ALA A 19 21.02 34.61 -13.90
N GLY A 20 19.78 34.15 -14.09
CA GLY A 20 19.22 33.94 -15.42
C GLY A 20 19.37 32.52 -15.98
N VAL A 21 18.28 31.80 -16.04
CA VAL A 21 17.55 31.49 -17.29
C VAL A 21 16.26 30.79 -16.86
N ALA A 22 15.14 31.46 -17.02
CA ALA A 22 13.81 30.87 -16.97
C ALA A 22 13.64 29.98 -18.21
N ALA A 23 13.78 28.67 -18.05
CA ALA A 23 13.29 27.71 -19.00
C ALA A 23 11.87 27.32 -18.57
N ASN A 24 10.87 27.95 -19.19
CA ASN A 24 9.47 27.54 -19.14
C ASN A 24 9.33 26.16 -19.78
N SER A 25 9.44 25.11 -19.01
CA SER A 25 8.96 23.80 -19.41
C SER A 25 7.46 23.76 -19.09
N ALA A 26 6.66 24.15 -20.06
CA ALA A 26 5.22 23.91 -20.08
C ALA A 26 5.00 22.38 -20.13
N PHE A 27 4.96 21.72 -18.98
CA PHE A 27 4.35 20.41 -18.88
C PHE A 27 2.87 20.59 -19.12
N ALA A 28 2.41 20.13 -20.28
CA ALA A 28 1.00 19.98 -20.57
C ALA A 28 0.35 19.17 -19.47
N GLN A 29 -0.40 19.85 -18.62
CA GLN A 29 -1.24 19.25 -17.60
C GLN A 29 -2.45 18.68 -18.33
N ASP A 30 -2.31 17.43 -18.75
CA ASP A 30 -3.43 16.68 -19.31
C ASP A 30 -4.48 16.54 -18.20
N LYS A 31 -5.62 17.19 -18.42
CA LYS A 31 -6.76 17.16 -17.52
C LYS A 31 -7.24 15.72 -17.40
N ALA A 32 -6.78 15.02 -16.36
CA ALA A 32 -7.44 13.82 -15.90
C ALA A 32 -8.85 14.21 -15.44
N LYS A 33 -9.82 13.99 -16.30
CA LYS A 33 -11.25 14.10 -15.99
C LYS A 33 -11.57 13.17 -14.83
N ASP A 34 -12.04 13.76 -13.76
CA ASP A 34 -12.90 13.26 -12.70
C ASP A 34 -12.96 11.72 -12.51
N ALA A 35 -11.97 11.18 -11.85
CA ALA A 35 -12.17 9.93 -11.12
C ALA A 35 -12.95 10.25 -9.84
N LYS A 36 -14.28 10.09 -9.89
CA LYS A 36 -15.17 10.21 -8.76
C LYS A 36 -14.65 9.31 -7.64
N ALA A 37 -14.11 9.90 -6.60
CA ALA A 37 -13.68 9.16 -5.41
C ALA A 37 -14.90 8.42 -4.84
N ALA A 38 -14.88 7.10 -4.93
CA ALA A 38 -15.93 6.28 -4.34
C ALA A 38 -15.90 6.44 -2.82
N PRO A 39 -17.06 6.51 -2.14
CA PRO A 39 -17.12 6.70 -0.70
C PRO A 39 -16.38 5.57 0.03
N ALA A 40 -15.58 5.94 1.02
CA ALA A 40 -14.96 4.98 1.93
C ALA A 40 -16.08 4.18 2.62
N ALA A 41 -16.08 2.86 2.45
CA ALA A 41 -17.01 1.99 3.11
C ALA A 41 -16.91 2.20 4.64
N LYS A 42 -18.05 2.38 5.33
CA LYS A 42 -18.09 2.48 6.79
C LYS A 42 -17.39 1.28 7.41
N ALA A 43 -16.41 1.53 8.26
CA ALA A 43 -15.69 0.48 8.97
C ALA A 43 -16.64 -0.22 9.97
N GLU A 44 -16.99 -1.45 9.69
CA GLU A 44 -17.69 -2.32 10.66
C GLU A 44 -16.65 -2.90 11.63
N LYS A 45 -16.96 -2.89 12.93
CA LYS A 45 -16.05 -3.44 13.96
C LYS A 45 -15.78 -4.92 13.70
N GLY A 46 -14.51 -5.31 13.63
CA GLY A 46 -14.09 -6.69 13.39
C GLY A 46 -14.06 -7.10 11.91
N LYS A 47 -14.25 -6.15 10.99
CA LYS A 47 -14.10 -6.39 9.54
C LYS A 47 -12.98 -5.54 8.95
N SER A 48 -12.27 -6.10 7.97
CA SER A 48 -11.29 -5.34 7.21
C SER A 48 -11.93 -4.14 6.50
N THR A 49 -11.20 -3.05 6.39
CA THR A 49 -11.67 -1.84 5.69
C THR A 49 -11.03 -1.74 4.31
N ILE A 50 -11.79 -1.19 3.36
CA ILE A 50 -11.34 -0.93 1.99
C ILE A 50 -11.45 0.56 1.71
N LYS A 51 -10.35 1.16 1.25
CA LYS A 51 -10.29 2.51 0.71
C LYS A 51 -10.06 2.42 -0.79
N VAL A 52 -11.07 2.72 -1.60
CA VAL A 52 -10.95 2.74 -3.05
C VAL A 52 -10.18 3.98 -3.47
N LEU A 53 -9.17 3.80 -4.32
CA LEU A 53 -8.29 4.84 -4.85
C LEU A 53 -8.62 5.16 -6.30
N ILE A 54 -8.86 4.12 -7.11
CA ILE A 54 -9.24 4.22 -8.53
C ILE A 54 -10.31 3.16 -8.80
N ASP A 55 -11.35 3.51 -9.52
CA ASP A 55 -12.33 2.56 -10.03
C ASP A 55 -12.85 3.03 -11.40
N ASN A 56 -12.48 2.30 -12.45
CA ASN A 56 -12.91 2.56 -13.82
C ASN A 56 -13.19 1.25 -14.58
N ASP A 57 -13.41 1.30 -15.86
CA ASP A 57 -13.71 0.14 -16.71
C ASP A 57 -12.53 -0.85 -16.90
N LYS A 58 -11.30 -0.42 -16.64
CA LYS A 58 -10.07 -1.20 -16.84
C LYS A 58 -9.54 -1.79 -15.54
N VAL A 59 -9.57 -1.00 -14.47
CA VAL A 59 -8.94 -1.37 -13.20
C VAL A 59 -9.75 -0.89 -12.01
N ARG A 60 -9.63 -1.63 -10.90
CA ARG A 60 -10.00 -1.18 -9.57
C ARG A 60 -8.77 -1.23 -8.67
N VAL A 61 -8.42 -0.10 -8.07
CA VAL A 61 -7.28 0.01 -7.16
C VAL A 61 -7.78 0.42 -5.78
N PHE A 62 -7.35 -0.31 -4.76
CA PHE A 62 -7.75 -0.01 -3.39
C PHE A 62 -6.68 -0.42 -2.38
N GLU A 63 -6.74 0.21 -1.22
CA GLU A 63 -6.04 -0.27 -0.02
C GLU A 63 -7.01 -1.06 0.85
N ARG A 64 -6.54 -2.21 1.36
CA ARG A 64 -7.26 -3.01 2.34
C ARG A 64 -6.47 -3.04 3.63
N THR A 65 -7.14 -2.74 4.73
CA THR A 65 -6.56 -2.73 6.07
C THR A 65 -7.24 -3.77 6.95
N TYR A 66 -6.43 -4.59 7.62
CA TYR A 66 -6.85 -5.50 8.67
C TYR A 66 -6.23 -5.05 9.99
N LYS A 67 -7.01 -4.56 10.93
CA LYS A 67 -6.58 -4.39 12.32
C LYS A 67 -6.46 -5.76 13.00
N PRO A 68 -5.76 -5.87 14.13
CA PRO A 68 -5.74 -7.10 14.92
C PRO A 68 -7.16 -7.62 15.18
N GLY A 69 -7.40 -8.89 14.84
CA GLY A 69 -8.70 -9.54 14.97
C GLY A 69 -9.69 -9.31 13.84
N ASP A 70 -9.45 -8.37 12.92
CA ASP A 70 -10.33 -8.14 11.78
C ASP A 70 -10.41 -9.35 10.84
N THR A 71 -11.59 -9.55 10.28
CA THR A 71 -11.88 -10.64 9.34
C THR A 71 -12.38 -10.09 8.01
N ASN A 72 -12.25 -10.90 6.98
CA ASN A 72 -12.87 -10.68 5.68
C ASN A 72 -13.22 -12.01 5.02
N GLU A 73 -14.38 -12.09 4.41
CA GLU A 73 -14.76 -13.21 3.56
C GLU A 73 -14.24 -12.95 2.13
N GLU A 74 -13.43 -13.85 1.62
CA GLU A 74 -12.90 -13.81 0.26
C GLU A 74 -13.69 -14.81 -0.60
N ALA A 75 -14.26 -14.30 -1.68
CA ALA A 75 -14.89 -15.13 -2.71
C ALA A 75 -13.88 -15.46 -3.83
N PRO A 76 -14.12 -16.53 -4.60
CA PRO A 76 -13.42 -16.75 -5.85
C PRO A 76 -13.53 -15.52 -6.75
N THR A 77 -12.50 -15.24 -7.50
CA THR A 77 -12.44 -14.11 -8.42
C THR A 77 -12.11 -14.57 -9.83
N SER A 78 -12.79 -14.02 -10.81
CA SER A 78 -12.46 -14.17 -12.22
C SER A 78 -11.39 -13.19 -12.71
N SER A 79 -10.97 -12.27 -11.86
CA SER A 79 -10.05 -11.20 -12.22
C SER A 79 -8.62 -11.47 -11.77
N TYR A 80 -7.68 -11.07 -12.60
CA TYR A 80 -6.26 -11.02 -12.23
C TYR A 80 -6.02 -9.88 -11.25
N ARG A 81 -5.11 -10.09 -10.30
CA ARG A 81 -4.80 -9.09 -9.27
C ARG A 81 -3.30 -8.97 -9.05
N VAL A 82 -2.85 -7.74 -8.79
CA VAL A 82 -1.53 -7.47 -8.23
C VAL A 82 -1.74 -6.98 -6.80
N ASN A 83 -1.07 -7.62 -5.85
CA ASN A 83 -1.15 -7.27 -4.44
C ASN A 83 0.25 -6.91 -3.92
N ARG A 84 0.41 -5.69 -3.38
CA ARG A 84 1.62 -5.26 -2.68
C ARG A 84 1.30 -5.10 -1.20
N THR A 85 2.05 -5.79 -0.35
CA THR A 85 1.95 -5.64 1.10
C THR A 85 2.67 -4.37 1.55
N LEU A 86 1.94 -3.39 2.04
CA LEU A 86 2.49 -2.13 2.57
C LEU A 86 2.92 -2.28 4.03
N LYS A 87 2.13 -3.01 4.82
CA LYS A 87 2.45 -3.40 6.20
C LYS A 87 2.16 -4.88 6.35
N GLY A 88 3.16 -5.63 6.75
CA GLY A 88 3.09 -7.08 6.92
C GLY A 88 2.55 -7.50 8.28
N GLY A 89 2.34 -8.81 8.43
CA GLY A 89 1.86 -9.43 9.65
C GLY A 89 1.44 -10.88 9.41
N THR A 90 0.61 -11.43 10.30
CA THR A 90 0.16 -12.81 10.23
C THR A 90 -1.33 -12.89 10.00
N LEU A 91 -1.73 -13.54 8.91
CA LEU A 91 -3.11 -13.86 8.57
C LEU A 91 -3.39 -15.34 8.83
N GLU A 92 -4.61 -15.67 9.17
CA GLU A 92 -5.16 -17.02 9.16
C GLU A 92 -6.22 -17.10 8.07
N ARG A 93 -6.13 -18.10 7.20
CA ARG A 93 -7.18 -18.45 6.25
C ARG A 93 -7.94 -19.66 6.77
N THR A 94 -9.25 -19.57 6.80
CA THR A 94 -10.14 -20.67 7.18
C THR A 94 -11.00 -21.05 5.99
N TYR A 95 -10.89 -22.28 5.54
CA TYR A 95 -11.65 -22.85 4.42
C TYR A 95 -13.02 -23.39 4.88
N PRO A 96 -13.98 -23.61 3.97
CA PRO A 96 -15.31 -24.12 4.31
C PRO A 96 -15.31 -25.51 4.98
N ASP A 97 -14.30 -26.32 4.71
CA ASP A 97 -14.07 -27.63 5.34
C ASP A 97 -13.49 -27.54 6.76
N GLY A 98 -13.30 -26.32 7.26
CA GLY A 98 -12.70 -26.06 8.57
C GLY A 98 -11.16 -26.06 8.59
N LYS A 99 -10.51 -26.40 7.49
CA LYS A 99 -9.04 -26.34 7.39
C LYS A 99 -8.56 -24.92 7.60
N LYS A 100 -7.48 -24.78 8.38
CA LYS A 100 -6.84 -23.49 8.67
C LYS A 100 -5.43 -23.46 8.10
N GLU A 101 -5.05 -22.33 7.57
CA GLU A 101 -3.71 -22.05 7.05
C GLU A 101 -3.20 -20.73 7.59
N LYS A 102 -2.04 -20.75 8.25
CA LYS A 102 -1.35 -19.56 8.72
C LYS A 102 -0.47 -19.01 7.61
N ILE A 103 -0.62 -17.71 7.31
CA ILE A 103 0.09 -17.04 6.23
C ILE A 103 0.85 -15.86 6.79
N GLU A 104 2.16 -15.87 6.68
CA GLU A 104 2.98 -14.70 6.96
C GLU A 104 3.12 -13.82 5.72
N VAL A 105 2.71 -12.57 5.83
CA VAL A 105 2.85 -11.58 4.77
C VAL A 105 3.92 -10.58 5.14
N LYS A 106 4.97 -10.51 4.33
CA LYS A 106 6.12 -9.62 4.57
C LYS A 106 5.89 -8.26 3.91
N THR A 107 6.22 -7.19 4.61
CA THR A 107 6.21 -5.82 4.06
C THR A 107 7.05 -5.75 2.79
N GLY A 108 6.55 -5.03 1.78
CA GLY A 108 7.20 -4.85 0.48
C GLY A 108 6.96 -5.98 -0.52
N THR A 109 6.42 -7.14 -0.09
CA THR A 109 6.15 -8.25 -1.01
C THR A 109 5.12 -7.86 -2.05
N VAL A 110 5.41 -8.16 -3.32
CA VAL A 110 4.48 -8.05 -4.44
C VAL A 110 4.11 -9.45 -4.92
N ARG A 111 2.83 -9.70 -5.12
CA ARG A 111 2.30 -10.97 -5.64
C ARG A 111 1.36 -10.72 -6.81
N TYR A 112 1.52 -11.50 -7.85
CA TYR A 112 0.54 -11.64 -8.90
C TYR A 112 -0.39 -12.80 -8.55
N LEU A 113 -1.68 -12.57 -8.66
CA LEU A 113 -2.72 -13.54 -8.30
C LEU A 113 -3.62 -13.75 -9.51
N GLU A 114 -3.67 -15.00 -9.96
CA GLU A 114 -4.54 -15.43 -11.04
C GLU A 114 -6.00 -15.59 -10.57
N PRO A 115 -6.95 -15.63 -11.51
CA PRO A 115 -8.31 -16.03 -11.22
C PRO A 115 -8.36 -17.35 -10.45
N SER A 116 -9.15 -17.41 -9.39
CA SER A 116 -9.29 -18.61 -8.56
C SER A 116 -10.66 -19.25 -8.75
N LYS A 117 -10.69 -20.57 -8.88
CA LYS A 117 -11.91 -21.37 -8.96
C LYS A 117 -12.27 -22.03 -7.62
N GLY A 118 -11.53 -21.74 -6.56
CA GLY A 118 -11.74 -22.32 -5.24
C GLY A 118 -13.03 -21.83 -4.56
N GLY A 119 -13.41 -22.44 -3.44
CA GLY A 119 -14.52 -22.01 -2.62
C GLY A 119 -14.23 -20.68 -1.89
N LYS A 120 -15.27 -20.11 -1.28
CA LYS A 120 -15.11 -19.00 -0.36
C LYS A 120 -14.26 -19.42 0.83
N TYR A 121 -13.50 -18.47 1.38
CA TYR A 121 -12.75 -18.66 2.62
C TYR A 121 -12.73 -17.37 3.43
N THR A 122 -12.51 -17.49 4.73
CA THR A 122 -12.37 -16.34 5.62
C THR A 122 -10.88 -16.07 5.85
N VAL A 123 -10.50 -14.79 5.84
CA VAL A 123 -9.17 -14.33 6.22
C VAL A 123 -9.28 -13.52 7.49
N LYS A 124 -8.45 -13.82 8.49
CA LYS A 124 -8.40 -13.11 9.77
C LYS A 124 -6.98 -12.63 10.06
N ASN A 125 -6.84 -11.42 10.56
CA ASN A 125 -5.58 -10.97 11.13
C ASN A 125 -5.43 -11.56 12.54
N ILE A 126 -4.54 -12.54 12.71
CA ILE A 126 -4.24 -13.19 13.99
C ILE A 126 -3.00 -12.61 14.66
N GLY A 127 -2.35 -11.64 14.05
CA GLY A 127 -1.23 -10.89 14.63
C GLY A 127 -1.69 -9.75 15.54
N ASN A 128 -0.72 -9.05 16.09
CA ASN A 128 -0.93 -7.89 16.97
C ASN A 128 -0.69 -6.54 16.27
N THR A 129 -0.38 -6.56 14.98
CA THR A 129 -0.12 -5.38 14.17
C THR A 129 -1.16 -5.25 13.05
N GLU A 130 -1.37 -4.02 12.60
CA GLU A 130 -2.19 -3.73 11.44
C GLU A 130 -1.51 -4.23 10.16
N ILE A 131 -2.26 -4.89 9.29
CA ILE A 131 -1.81 -5.34 7.98
C ILE A 131 -2.46 -4.46 6.91
N VAL A 132 -1.65 -3.91 6.00
CA VAL A 132 -2.13 -3.06 4.91
C VAL A 132 -1.66 -3.62 3.58
N SER A 133 -2.59 -3.79 2.64
CA SER A 133 -2.33 -4.26 1.29
C SER A 133 -2.84 -3.25 0.26
N PHE A 134 -2.01 -2.96 -0.73
CA PHE A 134 -2.39 -2.23 -1.93
C PHE A 134 -2.74 -3.24 -3.02
N VAL A 135 -3.93 -3.17 -3.57
CA VAL A 135 -4.47 -4.16 -4.49
C VAL A 135 -4.91 -3.49 -5.79
N ILE A 136 -4.44 -4.04 -6.91
CA ILE A 136 -4.89 -3.70 -8.26
C ILE A 136 -5.66 -4.91 -8.79
N VAL A 137 -6.90 -4.70 -9.17
CA VAL A 137 -7.75 -5.70 -9.84
C VAL A 137 -7.88 -5.29 -11.30
N LEU A 138 -7.55 -6.19 -12.21
CA LEU A 138 -7.76 -6.01 -13.66
C LEU A 138 -9.19 -6.46 -14.00
N LYS A 139 -9.93 -5.63 -14.73
CA LYS A 139 -11.32 -5.89 -15.14
C LYS A 139 -11.40 -6.44 -16.54
#